data_9f42169ef4904e60bbdd5962e2f79dd4
#
_entry.id   9f42169ef4904e60bbdd5962e2f79dd4
#
_cell.length_a   1.000
_cell.length_b   1.000
_cell.length_c   1.000
_cell.angle_alpha   90.00
_cell.angle_beta   90.00
_cell.angle_gamma   90.00
#
_symmetry.space_group_name_H-M   'P 1'
#
loop_
_entity.id
_entity.type
_entity.pdbx_description
1 polymer ?
#
loop_
_entity_poly.entity_id
_entity_poly.type
_entity_poly.pdbx_seq_one_letter_code
_entity_poly.pdbx_strand_id
1 'polypeptide(L)'
;YEELIEMDADLSHRVRDLKKMIEAKELQPNTDLVIGSRWVPGGKTENWSKSRELLSRAANLYVRAMLGMGVKDSTAGFRIYSSSILERLNLEAIKSEGYSFQIEMTRAVYKLGGKMIEVPITFRERENGVSKMSKNIVREAMLLVTIWGLKRFLRVK
;
A
#
# COMPACT_ATOMS: atom_id res chain seq x y z
N TYR A 1 -21.85 -3.13 5.45
CA TYR A 1 -20.83 -3.88 4.70
C TYR A 1 -19.72 -4.27 5.68
N GLU A 2 -19.16 -5.49 5.55
CA GLU A 2 -18.09 -5.97 6.44
C GLU A 2 -16.70 -5.57 5.94
N GLU A 3 -16.57 -5.33 4.64
CA GLU A 3 -15.30 -5.03 3.99
C GLU A 3 -15.45 -3.97 2.89
N LEU A 4 -14.36 -3.24 2.63
CA LEU A 4 -14.23 -2.28 1.54
C LEU A 4 -13.03 -2.67 0.67
N ILE A 5 -13.26 -2.75 -0.64
CA ILE A 5 -12.23 -3.06 -1.63
C ILE A 5 -11.85 -1.79 -2.38
N GLU A 6 -10.57 -1.46 -2.37
CA GLU A 6 -9.95 -0.41 -3.17
C GLU A 6 -9.16 -1.04 -4.32
N MET A 7 -9.43 -0.62 -5.56
CA MET A 7 -8.68 -1.06 -6.74
C MET A 7 -8.74 -0.01 -7.86
N ASP A 8 -7.71 0.05 -8.69
CA ASP A 8 -7.70 0.89 -9.88
C ASP A 8 -8.63 0.30 -10.96
N ALA A 9 -9.36 1.18 -11.66
CA ALA A 9 -10.31 0.82 -12.72
C ALA A 9 -9.66 0.81 -14.13
N ASP A 10 -8.32 0.70 -14.21
CA ASP A 10 -7.52 0.81 -15.43
C ASP A 10 -7.01 -0.54 -15.97
N LEU A 11 -7.60 -1.63 -15.49
CA LEU A 11 -7.27 -3.02 -15.84
C LEU A 11 -5.85 -3.47 -15.40
N SER A 12 -5.17 -2.70 -14.56
CA SER A 12 -3.86 -3.08 -14.01
C SER A 12 -3.95 -4.20 -12.98
N HIS A 13 -5.12 -4.38 -12.37
CA HIS A 13 -5.41 -5.42 -11.39
C HIS A 13 -6.23 -6.56 -12.00
N ARG A 14 -5.81 -7.80 -11.74
CA ARG A 14 -6.46 -8.99 -12.28
C ARG A 14 -7.55 -9.48 -11.35
N VAL A 15 -8.73 -9.83 -11.89
CA VAL A 15 -9.85 -10.40 -11.12
C VAL A 15 -9.44 -11.66 -10.33
N ARG A 16 -8.57 -12.50 -10.91
CA ARG A 16 -8.06 -13.69 -10.20
C ARG A 16 -7.24 -13.35 -8.94
N ASP A 17 -6.59 -12.18 -8.92
CA ASP A 17 -5.80 -11.76 -7.76
C ASP A 17 -6.74 -11.17 -6.69
N LEU A 18 -7.85 -10.52 -7.07
CA LEU A 18 -8.94 -10.16 -6.14
C LEU A 18 -9.47 -11.39 -5.42
N LYS A 19 -9.75 -12.47 -6.16
CA LYS A 19 -10.25 -13.72 -5.57
C LYS A 19 -9.27 -14.26 -4.51
N LYS A 20 -7.96 -14.29 -4.80
CA LYS A 20 -6.94 -14.70 -3.81
C LYS A 20 -6.90 -13.81 -2.58
N MET A 21 -7.10 -12.49 -2.74
CA MET A 21 -7.12 -11.57 -1.62
C MET A 21 -8.33 -11.79 -0.72
N ILE A 22 -9.51 -12.05 -1.31
CA ILE A 22 -10.73 -12.40 -0.58
C ILE A 22 -10.52 -13.73 0.17
N GLU A 23 -10.06 -14.78 -0.51
CA GLU A 23 -9.75 -16.07 0.11
C GLU A 23 -8.76 -15.93 1.27
N ALA A 24 -7.71 -15.12 1.11
CA ALA A 24 -6.74 -14.87 2.18
C ALA A 24 -7.35 -14.14 3.39
N LYS A 25 -8.32 -13.25 3.16
CA LYS A 25 -9.07 -12.58 4.21
C LYS A 25 -10.02 -13.54 4.93
N GLU A 26 -10.72 -14.41 4.20
CA GLU A 26 -11.60 -15.44 4.76
C GLU A 26 -10.84 -16.44 5.64
N LEU A 27 -9.63 -16.84 5.21
CA LEU A 27 -8.75 -17.71 5.99
C LEU A 27 -8.18 -17.03 7.24
N GLN A 28 -8.13 -15.71 7.25
CA GLN A 28 -7.64 -14.89 8.36
C GLN A 28 -8.63 -13.77 8.70
N PRO A 29 -9.82 -14.08 9.27
CA PRO A 29 -10.91 -13.13 9.45
C PRO A 29 -10.54 -11.92 10.32
N ASN A 30 -9.60 -12.08 11.24
CA ASN A 30 -9.10 -11.01 12.11
C ASN A 30 -8.09 -10.07 11.42
N THR A 31 -7.94 -10.15 10.09
CA THR A 31 -7.08 -9.23 9.32
C THR A 31 -7.81 -7.92 9.09
N ASP A 32 -7.19 -6.80 9.39
CA ASP A 32 -7.75 -5.47 9.21
C ASP A 32 -7.46 -4.89 7.83
N LEU A 33 -6.31 -5.26 7.23
CA LEU A 33 -5.90 -4.78 5.91
C LEU A 33 -5.21 -5.90 5.12
N VAL A 34 -5.76 -6.23 3.96
CA VAL A 34 -5.10 -7.07 2.95
C VAL A 34 -4.53 -6.18 1.87
N ILE A 35 -3.25 -6.33 1.55
CA ILE A 35 -2.55 -5.58 0.50
C ILE A 35 -2.17 -6.52 -0.62
N GLY A 36 -2.62 -6.23 -1.84
CA GLY A 36 -2.14 -6.89 -3.05
C GLY A 36 -0.72 -6.42 -3.37
N SER A 37 0.27 -7.24 -3.02
CA SER A 37 1.68 -6.88 -3.03
C SER A 37 2.41 -7.40 -4.27
N ARG A 38 3.20 -6.52 -4.90
CA ARG A 38 4.11 -6.84 -6.00
C ARG A 38 5.45 -7.39 -5.50
N TRP A 39 5.77 -7.17 -4.21
CA TRP A 39 7.11 -7.34 -3.64
C TRP A 39 7.25 -8.48 -2.63
N VAL A 40 6.19 -9.24 -2.41
CA VAL A 40 6.25 -10.53 -1.68
C VAL A 40 6.57 -11.69 -2.63
N PRO A 41 7.05 -12.84 -2.15
CA PRO A 41 7.28 -14.02 -2.99
C PRO A 41 6.03 -14.37 -3.81
N GLY A 42 6.20 -14.51 -5.14
CA GLY A 42 5.10 -14.74 -6.08
C GLY A 42 4.46 -13.46 -6.65
N GLY A 43 4.72 -12.29 -6.06
CA GLY A 43 4.30 -11.01 -6.61
C GLY A 43 5.22 -10.56 -7.75
N LYS A 44 4.67 -9.84 -8.72
CA LYS A 44 5.44 -9.34 -9.88
C LYS A 44 4.77 -8.16 -10.56
N THR A 45 5.54 -7.50 -11.41
CA THR A 45 5.05 -6.50 -12.36
C THR A 45 5.21 -7.01 -13.80
N GLU A 46 4.29 -6.61 -14.68
CA GLU A 46 4.36 -6.89 -16.12
C GLU A 46 4.42 -5.57 -16.89
N ASN A 47 5.28 -5.56 -17.91
CA ASN A 47 5.52 -4.41 -18.80
C ASN A 47 6.18 -3.19 -18.13
N TRP A 48 6.70 -3.32 -16.90
CA TRP A 48 7.50 -2.26 -16.27
C TRP A 48 8.95 -2.29 -16.74
N SER A 49 9.56 -1.12 -16.87
CA SER A 49 11.00 -1.03 -17.02
C SER A 49 11.71 -1.47 -15.74
N LYS A 50 12.90 -2.07 -15.88
CA LYS A 50 13.72 -2.49 -14.72
C LYS A 50 14.06 -1.33 -13.78
N SER A 51 14.28 -0.13 -14.33
CA SER A 51 14.54 1.08 -13.54
C SER A 51 13.36 1.47 -12.67
N ARG A 52 12.14 1.39 -13.20
CA ARG A 52 10.90 1.67 -12.44
C ARG A 52 10.67 0.63 -11.34
N GLU A 53 10.91 -0.63 -11.64
CA GLU A 53 10.81 -1.70 -10.64
C GLU A 53 11.82 -1.48 -9.51
N LEU A 54 13.08 -1.21 -9.84
CA LEU A 54 14.14 -0.95 -8.87
C LEU A 54 13.79 0.27 -8.00
N LEU A 55 13.36 1.37 -8.61
CA LEU A 55 12.94 2.57 -7.88
C LEU A 55 11.80 2.29 -6.90
N SER A 56 10.78 1.54 -7.35
CA SER A 56 9.64 1.18 -6.51
C SER A 56 10.05 0.28 -5.34
N ARG A 57 10.92 -0.71 -5.58
CA ARG A 57 11.46 -1.59 -4.51
C ARG A 57 12.29 -0.80 -3.51
N ALA A 58 13.17 0.09 -3.99
CA ALA A 58 13.99 0.94 -3.12
C ALA A 58 13.14 1.90 -2.27
N ALA A 59 12.12 2.53 -2.87
CA ALA A 59 11.18 3.39 -2.15
C ALA A 59 10.43 2.62 -1.05
N ASN A 60 9.92 1.44 -1.34
CA ASN A 60 9.24 0.60 -0.34
C ASN A 60 10.17 0.10 0.76
N LEU A 61 11.43 -0.24 0.43
CA LEU A 61 12.45 -0.58 1.41
C LEU A 61 12.71 0.60 2.36
N TYR A 62 12.83 1.81 1.81
CA TYR A 62 13.00 3.03 2.60
C TYR A 62 11.80 3.29 3.52
N VAL A 63 10.57 3.20 3.00
CA VAL A 63 9.34 3.34 3.81
C VAL A 63 9.34 2.36 4.97
N ARG A 64 9.65 1.09 4.69
CA ARG A 64 9.72 0.03 5.70
C ARG A 64 10.77 0.32 6.78
N ALA A 65 11.95 0.77 6.40
CA ALA A 65 13.03 1.11 7.33
C ALA A 65 12.65 2.31 8.21
N MET A 66 12.13 3.38 7.62
CA MET A 66 11.78 4.60 8.33
C MET A 66 10.56 4.43 9.24
N LEU A 67 9.52 3.76 8.78
CA LEU A 67 8.25 3.67 9.52
C LEU A 67 8.15 2.40 10.38
N GLY A 68 8.99 1.39 10.15
CA GLY A 68 9.00 0.14 10.91
C GLY A 68 7.77 -0.73 10.72
N MET A 69 7.00 -0.48 9.69
CA MET A 69 5.89 -1.32 9.28
C MET A 69 6.43 -2.57 8.61
N GLY A 70 5.91 -3.75 8.90
CA GLY A 70 6.36 -5.02 8.30
C GLY A 70 6.02 -5.18 6.81
N VAL A 71 5.27 -4.24 6.24
CA VAL A 71 4.75 -4.26 4.87
C VAL A 71 5.86 -4.02 3.85
N LYS A 72 5.89 -4.84 2.79
CA LYS A 72 6.88 -4.76 1.69
C LYS A 72 6.40 -3.87 0.54
N ASP A 73 5.09 -3.71 0.35
CA ASP A 73 4.48 -2.89 -0.70
C ASP A 73 3.46 -1.89 -0.17
N SER A 74 3.94 -0.87 0.54
CA SER A 74 3.12 0.20 1.11
C SER A 74 2.49 1.13 0.07
N THR A 75 2.95 1.07 -1.19
CA THR A 75 2.48 1.92 -2.30
C THR A 75 1.45 1.25 -3.18
N ALA A 76 1.09 -0.01 -2.91
CA ALA A 76 0.07 -0.72 -3.67
C ALA A 76 -1.32 -0.11 -3.41
N GLY A 77 -2.11 0.11 -4.47
CA GLY A 77 -3.49 0.61 -4.42
C GLY A 77 -4.56 -0.49 -4.46
N PHE A 78 -4.16 -1.77 -4.45
CA PHE A 78 -5.10 -2.89 -4.41
C PHE A 78 -5.23 -3.40 -3.00
N ARG A 79 -6.36 -3.14 -2.34
CA ARG A 79 -6.52 -3.32 -0.90
C ARG A 79 -7.91 -3.80 -0.51
N ILE A 80 -7.99 -4.55 0.59
CA ILE A 80 -9.24 -4.88 1.27
C ILE A 80 -9.10 -4.42 2.72
N TYR A 81 -9.98 -3.55 3.16
CA TYR A 81 -10.07 -3.07 4.54
C TYR A 81 -11.26 -3.71 5.23
N SER A 82 -11.12 -4.08 6.50
CA SER A 82 -12.28 -4.36 7.34
C SER A 82 -13.02 -3.05 7.66
N SER A 83 -14.36 -3.09 7.74
CA SER A 83 -15.13 -1.91 8.14
C SER A 83 -14.76 -1.46 9.54
N SER A 84 -14.48 -2.40 10.44
CA SER A 84 -14.07 -2.12 11.81
C SER A 84 -12.79 -1.29 11.93
N ILE A 85 -11.81 -1.48 11.05
CA ILE A 85 -10.61 -0.64 11.07
C ILE A 85 -10.90 0.73 10.46
N LEU A 86 -11.73 0.82 9.41
CA LEU A 86 -12.09 2.09 8.78
C LEU A 86 -12.86 3.01 9.73
N GLU A 87 -13.76 2.46 10.54
CA GLU A 87 -14.50 3.20 11.56
C GLU A 87 -13.60 3.77 12.66
N ARG A 88 -12.49 3.07 12.95
CA ARG A 88 -11.50 3.52 13.95
C ARG A 88 -10.49 4.53 13.39
N LEU A 89 -10.36 4.60 12.06
CA LEU A 89 -9.46 5.54 11.40
C LEU A 89 -10.09 6.94 11.37
N ASN A 90 -9.28 7.94 11.72
CA ASN A 90 -9.64 9.33 11.45
C ASN A 90 -9.29 9.67 10.00
N LEU A 91 -10.22 9.37 9.07
CA LEU A 91 -10.01 9.60 7.63
C LEU A 91 -9.86 11.08 7.29
N GLU A 92 -10.45 11.98 8.06
CA GLU A 92 -10.31 13.43 7.87
C GLU A 92 -8.88 13.94 8.16
N ALA A 93 -8.12 13.20 8.95
CA ALA A 93 -6.72 13.50 9.24
C ALA A 93 -5.76 13.05 8.13
N ILE A 94 -6.21 12.21 7.20
CA ILE A 94 -5.43 11.76 6.03
C ILE A 94 -5.41 12.90 5.02
N LYS A 95 -4.24 13.51 4.81
CA LYS A 95 -4.07 14.69 3.95
C LYS A 95 -3.28 14.41 2.68
N SER A 96 -2.64 13.26 2.60
CA SER A 96 -1.81 12.88 1.46
C SER A 96 -2.63 12.44 0.25
N GLU A 97 -2.03 12.56 -0.93
CA GLU A 97 -2.60 12.11 -2.20
C GLU A 97 -1.70 11.07 -2.87
N GLY A 98 -2.27 10.29 -3.80
CA GLY A 98 -1.52 9.34 -4.62
C GLY A 98 -0.78 8.28 -3.79
N TYR A 99 0.52 8.11 -4.03
CA TYR A 99 1.33 7.10 -3.30
C TYR A 99 1.49 7.42 -1.82
N SER A 100 1.56 8.72 -1.47
CA SER A 100 1.65 9.16 -0.08
C SER A 100 0.40 8.77 0.69
N PHE A 101 -0.78 8.83 0.07
CA PHE A 101 -2.05 8.37 0.63
C PHE A 101 -1.98 6.89 1.03
N GLN A 102 -1.47 6.03 0.15
CA GLN A 102 -1.37 4.60 0.42
C GLN A 102 -0.43 4.30 1.60
N ILE A 103 0.69 5.04 1.68
CA ILE A 103 1.64 4.92 2.79
C ILE A 103 1.02 5.44 4.09
N GLU A 104 0.31 6.58 4.04
CA GLU A 104 -0.34 7.18 5.21
C GLU A 104 -1.44 6.27 5.76
N MET A 105 -2.29 5.69 4.91
CA MET A 105 -3.31 4.71 5.29
C MET A 105 -2.69 3.47 5.95
N THR A 106 -1.64 2.90 5.35
CA THR A 106 -0.93 1.75 5.95
C THR A 106 -0.38 2.11 7.33
N ARG A 107 0.22 3.30 7.47
CA ARG A 107 0.73 3.81 8.74
C ARG A 107 -0.37 4.04 9.78
N ALA A 108 -1.53 4.52 9.36
CA ALA A 108 -2.67 4.74 10.24
C ALA A 108 -3.22 3.41 10.79
N VAL A 109 -3.39 2.40 9.93
CA VAL A 109 -3.75 1.03 10.35
C VAL A 109 -2.69 0.46 11.32
N TYR A 110 -1.39 0.59 10.98
CA TYR A 110 -0.29 0.13 11.83
C TYR A 110 -0.31 0.78 13.22
N LYS A 111 -0.57 2.08 13.32
CA LYS A 111 -0.65 2.80 14.59
C LYS A 111 -1.80 2.36 15.48
N LEU A 112 -2.90 1.91 14.90
CA LEU A 112 -4.04 1.35 15.61
C LEU A 112 -3.82 -0.10 16.05
N GLY A 113 -2.64 -0.68 15.76
CA GLY A 113 -2.34 -2.08 16.01
C GLY A 113 -3.08 -3.04 15.07
N GLY A 114 -3.56 -2.55 13.92
CA GLY A 114 -4.29 -3.34 12.94
C GLY A 114 -3.42 -4.46 12.34
N LYS A 115 -4.02 -5.63 12.17
CA LYS A 115 -3.37 -6.78 11.53
C LYS A 115 -3.36 -6.62 10.02
N MET A 116 -2.18 -6.67 9.42
CA MET A 116 -1.99 -6.52 7.98
C MET A 116 -1.37 -7.77 7.37
N ILE A 117 -1.85 -8.17 6.21
CA ILE A 117 -1.26 -9.24 5.39
C ILE A 117 -1.01 -8.76 3.97
N GLU A 118 -0.03 -9.37 3.30
CA GLU A 118 0.26 -9.12 1.90
C GLU A 118 0.02 -10.39 1.09
N VAL A 119 -0.74 -10.25 0.00
CA VAL A 119 -1.05 -11.32 -0.95
C VAL A 119 -0.34 -11.04 -2.26
N PRO A 120 0.39 -12.02 -2.84
CA PRO A 120 1.09 -11.80 -4.10
C PRO A 120 0.13 -11.56 -5.25
N ILE A 121 0.34 -10.45 -5.96
CA ILE A 121 -0.42 -10.10 -7.17
C ILE A 121 0.49 -9.93 -8.38
N THR A 122 -0.11 -9.97 -9.57
CA THR A 122 0.54 -9.55 -10.80
C THR A 122 -0.04 -8.21 -11.21
N PHE A 123 0.77 -7.15 -11.09
CA PHE A 123 0.41 -5.83 -11.57
C PHE A 123 0.84 -5.66 -13.01
N ARG A 124 -0.11 -5.32 -13.91
CA ARG A 124 0.17 -5.00 -15.31
C ARG A 124 0.22 -3.49 -15.50
N GLU A 125 1.16 -3.00 -16.29
CA GLU A 125 1.10 -1.60 -16.71
C GLU A 125 -0.17 -1.35 -17.51
N ARG A 126 -0.82 -0.19 -17.23
CA ARG A 126 -2.02 0.21 -17.97
C ARG A 126 -1.73 0.31 -19.46
N GLU A 127 -2.69 -0.10 -20.29
CA GLU A 127 -2.56 -0.04 -21.76
C GLU A 127 -2.82 1.37 -22.29
N ASN A 128 -3.61 2.17 -21.58
CA ASN A 128 -3.98 3.53 -21.93
C ASN A 128 -3.70 4.50 -20.79
N GLY A 129 -3.19 5.68 -21.12
CA GLY A 129 -2.93 6.77 -20.19
C GLY A 129 -1.47 6.92 -19.77
N VAL A 130 -1.10 8.13 -19.36
CA VAL A 130 0.24 8.47 -18.88
C VAL A 130 0.32 8.20 -17.39
N SER A 131 1.40 7.58 -16.93
CA SER A 131 1.65 7.38 -15.50
C SER A 131 1.67 8.73 -14.77
N LYS A 132 0.81 8.89 -13.76
CA LYS A 132 0.79 10.09 -12.90
C LYS A 132 2.01 10.18 -11.96
N MET A 133 3.01 9.31 -12.15
CA MET A 133 4.22 9.30 -11.32
C MET A 133 5.16 10.45 -11.75
N SER A 134 4.89 11.66 -11.25
CA SER A 134 5.82 12.76 -11.40
C SER A 134 6.95 12.67 -10.35
N LYS A 135 8.13 13.19 -10.69
CA LYS A 135 9.26 13.28 -9.73
C LYS A 135 8.87 14.05 -8.46
N ASN A 136 7.94 15.01 -8.59
CA ASN A 136 7.45 15.80 -7.46
C ASN A 136 6.65 14.95 -6.47
N ILE A 137 5.76 14.07 -6.95
CA ILE A 137 4.96 13.16 -6.10
C ILE A 137 5.88 12.22 -5.32
N VAL A 138 6.92 11.67 -5.98
CA VAL A 138 7.89 10.80 -5.31
C VAL A 138 8.66 11.58 -4.24
N ARG A 139 9.11 12.80 -4.56
CA ARG A 139 9.86 13.65 -3.61
C ARG A 139 9.00 14.02 -2.39
N GLU A 140 7.74 14.38 -2.61
CA GLU A 140 6.80 14.69 -1.53
C GLU A 140 6.57 13.47 -0.62
N ALA A 141 6.32 12.30 -1.20
CA ALA A 141 6.16 11.06 -0.44
C ALA A 141 7.40 10.77 0.42
N MET A 142 8.60 10.90 -0.16
CA MET A 142 9.86 10.67 0.55
C MET A 142 10.06 11.66 1.70
N LEU A 143 9.72 12.94 1.51
CA LEU A 143 9.79 13.96 2.55
C LEU A 143 8.85 13.64 3.72
N LEU A 144 7.60 13.30 3.43
CA LEU A 144 6.62 12.92 4.45
C LEU A 144 7.07 11.69 5.24
N VAL A 145 7.55 10.65 4.55
CA VAL A 145 8.08 9.43 5.16
C VAL A 145 9.27 9.75 6.07
N THR A 146 10.16 10.64 5.64
CA THR A 146 11.29 11.11 6.45
C THR A 146 10.83 11.79 7.73
N ILE A 147 9.87 12.73 7.61
CA ILE A 147 9.30 13.45 8.76
C ILE A 147 8.65 12.47 9.74
N TRP A 148 7.85 11.53 9.24
CA TRP A 148 7.18 10.54 10.07
C TRP A 148 8.18 9.57 10.72
N GLY A 149 9.23 9.18 10.01
CA GLY A 149 10.30 8.33 10.52
C GLY A 149 11.10 9.03 11.63
N LEU A 150 11.50 10.28 11.43
CA LEU A 150 12.19 11.07 12.45
C LEU A 150 11.33 11.21 13.72
N LYS A 151 10.03 11.53 13.59
CA LYS A 151 9.12 11.57 14.73
C LYS A 151 9.05 10.23 15.47
N ARG A 152 9.09 9.11 14.76
CA ARG A 152 9.13 7.78 15.36
C ARG A 152 10.43 7.54 16.15
N PHE A 153 11.59 7.87 15.57
CA PHE A 153 12.89 7.69 16.22
C PHE A 153 13.06 8.60 17.44
N LEU A 154 12.57 9.83 17.37
CA LEU A 154 12.60 10.78 18.48
C LEU A 154 11.52 10.52 19.54
N ARG A 155 10.69 9.47 19.37
CA ARG A 155 9.55 9.14 20.26
C ARG A 155 8.64 10.35 20.55
N VAL A 156 8.59 11.31 19.61
CA VAL A 156 7.68 12.45 19.72
C VAL A 156 6.27 11.96 19.38
N LYS A 157 5.37 12.09 20.35
CA LYS A 157 3.93 11.78 20.17
C LYS A 157 3.26 12.78 19.25
#